data_c5cd5ceabf27f3ccd69bba6a50cf8a1b
#
_entry.id   c5cd5ceabf27f3ccd69bba6a50cf8a1b
#
_cell.length_a   1.000
_cell.length_b   1.000
_cell.length_c   1.000
_cell.angle_alpha   90.00
_cell.angle_beta   90.00
_cell.angle_gamma   90.00
#
_symmetry.space_group_name_H-M   'P 1'
#
loop_
_entity.id
_entity.type
_entity.pdbx_description
1 polymer ?
#
loop_
_entity_poly.entity_id
_entity_poly.type
_entity_poly.pdbx_seq_one_letter_code
_entity_poly.pdbx_strand_id
1 'polypeptide(L)'
;PASFLDTWHFLPESEWKRKMSKEKLIEQMQDSLAVYPGIIFAFSQPIQDNVEEYVAGVKSALVIKIFGNDLYTLEAAADSVAGVIKGVRGVEDVNVFRSIGLPELQIKPLESKMAQYAVSMADAQAVIEMAIGGKAATVFYENERTFDVMLRFEQQFRNDEQKIGDILIPTMDGKQVPLKEIADIKFVTGPAFIYREGSSRYVGIGFSIRDRDLGSTIDEAQAKVERLVHLPEGSKIQWAGEFESQQRATKRLAVVVPAVLLLILFLLYMNFGTVKDTLIAASTMPYAFIGGFISLWVAGIPFGISAGIGFIILFGIVSINYILLTALMKSLLQQSRNIGFAIDEAVRIRLRAVLMIS
;
A
#
# COMPACT_ATOMS: atom_id res chain seq x y z
N PRO A 1 0.32 12.44 16.54
CA PRO A 1 1.72 12.44 16.16
C PRO A 1 1.88 13.32 14.94
N ALA A 2 2.60 14.44 15.12
CA ALA A 2 2.98 15.25 14.00
C ALA A 2 3.84 14.37 13.09
N SER A 3 3.36 14.08 11.88
CA SER A 3 4.22 13.56 10.85
C SER A 3 5.20 14.69 10.49
N PHE A 4 6.38 14.65 11.06
CA PHE A 4 7.48 15.45 10.56
C PHE A 4 7.87 14.87 9.21
N LEU A 5 7.19 15.31 8.19
CA LEU A 5 7.58 15.11 6.79
C LEU A 5 8.56 16.22 6.45
N ASP A 6 9.77 16.10 6.95
CA ASP A 6 10.86 16.78 6.28
C ASP A 6 11.31 15.91 5.13
N THR A 7 10.96 16.34 3.97
CA THR A 7 11.45 15.83 2.70
C THR A 7 12.95 16.16 2.60
N TRP A 8 13.78 15.25 3.05
CA TRP A 8 15.21 15.32 2.79
C TRP A 8 15.41 14.95 1.32
N HIS A 9 15.73 15.94 0.50
CA HIS A 9 16.09 15.72 -0.89
C HIS A 9 17.50 15.19 -0.95
N PHE A 10 17.63 13.88 -1.17
CA PHE A 10 18.93 13.28 -1.44
C PHE A 10 19.33 13.53 -2.88
N LEU A 11 20.63 13.73 -3.09
CA LEU A 11 21.23 13.76 -4.42
C LEU A 11 21.03 12.39 -5.10
N PRO A 12 20.99 12.30 -6.44
CA PRO A 12 21.01 11.03 -7.16
C PRO A 12 22.20 10.17 -6.71
N GLU A 13 22.03 8.85 -6.71
CA GLU A 13 23.09 7.89 -6.27
C GLU A 13 24.42 8.11 -7.01
N SER A 14 24.37 8.57 -8.25
CA SER A 14 25.55 8.90 -9.05
C SER A 14 26.39 10.05 -8.47
N GLU A 15 25.80 10.92 -7.67
CA GLU A 15 26.44 12.08 -7.05
C GLU A 15 26.83 11.84 -5.59
N TRP A 16 26.55 10.67 -5.04
CA TRP A 16 26.91 10.35 -3.66
C TRP A 16 28.43 10.25 -3.50
N LYS A 17 28.93 10.91 -2.46
CA LYS A 17 30.36 10.88 -2.12
C LYS A 17 30.84 9.47 -1.73
N ARG A 18 29.95 8.61 -1.24
CA ARG A 18 30.22 7.23 -0.89
C ARG A 18 29.46 6.33 -1.85
N LYS A 19 30.15 5.37 -2.49
CA LYS A 19 29.52 4.34 -3.33
C LYS A 19 28.85 3.32 -2.42
N MET A 20 27.55 3.48 -2.18
CA MET A 20 26.71 2.52 -1.45
C MET A 20 25.34 2.45 -2.10
N SER A 21 24.63 1.32 -1.91
CA SER A 21 23.25 1.20 -2.37
C SER A 21 22.30 1.99 -1.46
N LYS A 22 21.12 2.31 -1.99
CA LYS A 22 20.04 2.98 -1.26
C LYS A 22 19.65 2.19 0.00
N GLU A 23 19.56 0.86 -0.13
CA GLU A 23 19.19 -0.04 0.97
C GLU A 23 20.18 0.06 2.12
N LYS A 24 21.48 0.06 1.81
CA LYS A 24 22.53 0.19 2.82
C LYS A 24 22.54 1.57 3.49
N LEU A 25 22.18 2.62 2.76
CA LEU A 25 22.02 3.95 3.33
C LEU A 25 20.84 3.98 4.31
N ILE A 26 19.71 3.39 3.94
CA ILE A 26 18.51 3.30 4.79
C ILE A 26 18.84 2.53 6.07
N GLU A 27 19.53 1.39 5.98
CA GLU A 27 19.97 0.59 7.13
C GLU A 27 20.81 1.43 8.11
N GLN A 28 21.84 2.14 7.61
CA GLN A 28 22.68 3.01 8.44
C GLN A 28 21.92 4.19 9.07
N MET A 29 20.95 4.75 8.35
CA MET A 29 20.10 5.82 8.89
C MET A 29 19.17 5.25 9.97
N GLN A 30 18.60 4.09 9.76
CA GLN A 30 17.70 3.41 10.71
C GLN A 30 18.45 3.11 12.02
N ASP A 31 19.67 2.56 11.94
CA ASP A 31 20.53 2.32 13.10
C ASP A 31 20.85 3.61 13.86
N SER A 32 21.18 4.68 13.14
CA SER A 32 21.50 5.97 13.73
C SER A 32 20.30 6.63 14.42
N LEU A 33 19.09 6.42 13.87
CA LEU A 33 17.85 6.99 14.38
C LEU A 33 17.18 6.13 15.48
N ALA A 34 17.57 4.86 15.60
CA ALA A 34 17.07 3.96 16.65
C ALA A 34 17.36 4.43 18.08
N VAL A 35 18.29 5.40 18.23
CA VAL A 35 18.61 6.03 19.53
C VAL A 35 17.44 6.84 20.10
N TYR A 36 16.49 7.28 19.26
CA TYR A 36 15.36 8.12 19.70
C TYR A 36 14.16 7.25 20.10
N PRO A 37 13.88 7.07 21.40
CA PRO A 37 12.79 6.21 21.85
C PRO A 37 11.42 6.85 21.54
N GLY A 38 10.46 6.02 21.15
CA GLY A 38 9.06 6.46 20.92
C GLY A 38 8.82 7.09 19.55
N ILE A 39 9.84 7.20 18.68
CA ILE A 39 9.70 7.69 17.31
C ILE A 39 9.90 6.50 16.36
N ILE A 40 8.94 6.30 15.45
CA ILE A 40 9.03 5.31 14.39
C ILE A 40 9.42 6.04 13.12
N PHE A 41 10.57 5.68 12.56
CA PHE A 41 11.06 6.24 11.30
C PHE A 41 10.67 5.30 10.15
N ALA A 42 10.06 5.85 9.12
CA ALA A 42 9.77 5.16 7.87
C ALA A 42 10.50 5.86 6.72
N PHE A 43 11.13 5.07 5.87
CA PHE A 43 11.88 5.56 4.71
C PHE A 43 11.11 5.22 3.44
N SER A 44 10.67 6.24 2.72
CA SER A 44 9.87 6.10 1.51
C SER A 44 10.25 7.16 0.47
N GLN A 45 9.58 7.15 -0.64
CA GLN A 45 9.68 8.17 -1.68
C GLN A 45 8.32 8.81 -1.91
N PRO A 46 8.23 10.14 -2.14
CA PRO A 46 6.93 10.82 -2.28
C PRO A 46 6.02 10.23 -3.36
N ILE A 47 6.59 9.79 -4.49
CA ILE A 47 5.82 9.16 -5.57
C ILE A 47 5.36 7.76 -5.14
N GLN A 48 6.23 7.01 -4.47
CA GLN A 48 5.91 5.67 -3.96
C GLN A 48 4.79 5.75 -2.92
N ASP A 49 4.90 6.67 -1.95
CA ASP A 49 3.87 6.88 -0.92
C ASP A 49 2.50 7.18 -1.51
N ASN A 50 2.44 8.06 -2.54
CA ASN A 50 1.17 8.38 -3.20
C ASN A 50 0.58 7.18 -3.92
N VAL A 51 1.41 6.36 -4.57
CA VAL A 51 0.97 5.15 -5.26
C VAL A 51 0.49 4.10 -4.24
N GLU A 52 1.25 3.88 -3.17
CA GLU A 52 0.90 2.95 -2.10
C GLU A 52 -0.40 3.37 -1.39
N GLU A 53 -0.54 4.65 -1.06
CA GLU A 53 -1.76 5.18 -0.45
C GLU A 53 -2.97 5.02 -1.39
N TYR A 54 -2.80 5.25 -2.69
CA TYR A 54 -3.87 5.03 -3.67
C TYR A 54 -4.28 3.56 -3.78
N VAL A 55 -3.31 2.63 -3.75
CA VAL A 55 -3.55 1.19 -3.93
C VAL A 55 -3.98 0.52 -2.63
N ALA A 56 -3.29 0.81 -1.53
CA ALA A 56 -3.48 0.15 -0.25
C ALA A 56 -4.36 0.93 0.73
N GLY A 57 -4.61 2.23 0.49
CA GLY A 57 -5.34 3.12 1.38
C GLY A 57 -4.51 3.65 2.55
N VAL A 58 -3.24 3.27 2.63
CA VAL A 58 -2.25 3.75 3.61
C VAL A 58 -0.87 3.77 2.94
N LYS A 59 0.06 4.55 3.51
CA LYS A 59 1.44 4.68 3.00
C LYS A 59 2.28 3.47 3.37
N SER A 60 1.99 2.34 2.74
CA SER A 60 2.74 1.09 2.91
C SER A 60 2.50 0.16 1.73
N ALA A 61 3.56 -0.48 1.24
CA ALA A 61 3.48 -1.43 0.14
C ALA A 61 2.61 -2.65 0.47
N LEU A 62 2.68 -3.11 1.71
CA LEU A 62 1.89 -4.21 2.24
C LEU A 62 1.09 -3.74 3.45
N VAL A 63 -0.17 -4.10 3.50
CA VAL A 63 -1.05 -3.71 4.62
C VAL A 63 -2.00 -4.84 5.01
N ILE A 64 -2.15 -5.02 6.31
CA ILE A 64 -3.21 -5.83 6.89
C ILE A 64 -4.27 -4.87 7.42
N LYS A 65 -5.49 -4.95 6.92
CA LYS A 65 -6.63 -4.14 7.35
C LYS A 65 -7.51 -4.96 8.27
N ILE A 66 -7.79 -4.46 9.46
CA ILE A 66 -8.72 -5.07 10.40
C ILE A 66 -9.96 -4.19 10.46
N PHE A 67 -11.06 -4.70 9.92
CA PHE A 67 -12.34 -3.99 9.85
C PHE A 67 -13.19 -4.27 11.08
N GLY A 68 -13.93 -3.26 11.54
CA GLY A 68 -14.89 -3.40 12.65
C GLY A 68 -15.48 -2.06 13.05
N ASN A 69 -16.29 -2.06 14.11
CA ASN A 69 -17.05 -0.87 14.51
C ASN A 69 -16.37 -0.04 15.61
N ASP A 70 -15.71 -0.69 16.56
CA ASP A 70 -15.06 -0.03 17.69
C ASP A 70 -13.57 0.13 17.47
N LEU A 71 -13.07 1.37 17.46
CA LEU A 71 -11.66 1.69 17.17
C LEU A 71 -10.71 1.19 18.26
N TYR A 72 -11.15 1.17 19.52
CA TYR A 72 -10.28 0.72 20.62
C TYR A 72 -10.00 -0.78 20.54
N THR A 73 -11.04 -1.57 20.30
CA THR A 73 -10.89 -3.02 20.11
C THR A 73 -10.11 -3.36 18.84
N LEU A 74 -10.29 -2.56 17.77
CA LEU A 74 -9.53 -2.72 16.55
C LEU A 74 -8.03 -2.43 16.72
N GLU A 75 -7.67 -1.38 17.48
CA GLU A 75 -6.26 -1.08 17.75
C GLU A 75 -5.61 -2.15 18.61
N ALA A 76 -6.30 -2.67 19.63
CA ALA A 76 -5.79 -3.78 20.43
C ALA A 76 -5.57 -5.05 19.60
N ALA A 77 -6.50 -5.35 18.67
CA ALA A 77 -6.35 -6.45 17.73
C ALA A 77 -5.17 -6.19 16.76
N ALA A 78 -5.02 -4.95 16.28
CA ALA A 78 -3.91 -4.58 15.39
C ALA A 78 -2.55 -4.70 16.09
N ASP A 79 -2.44 -4.33 17.36
CA ASP A 79 -1.22 -4.53 18.16
C ASP A 79 -0.88 -6.02 18.31
N SER A 80 -1.90 -6.86 18.52
CA SER A 80 -1.73 -8.32 18.61
C SER A 80 -1.23 -8.91 17.29
N VAL A 81 -1.85 -8.52 16.17
CA VAL A 81 -1.42 -8.95 14.82
C VAL A 81 0.00 -8.45 14.52
N ALA A 82 0.29 -7.17 14.80
CA ALA A 82 1.63 -6.60 14.60
C ALA A 82 2.69 -7.34 15.41
N GLY A 83 2.39 -7.74 16.64
CA GLY A 83 3.28 -8.55 17.48
C GLY A 83 3.59 -9.90 16.85
N VAL A 84 2.59 -10.57 16.27
CA VAL A 84 2.76 -11.88 15.62
C VAL A 84 3.57 -11.76 14.33
N ILE A 85 3.26 -10.78 13.47
CA ILE A 85 3.95 -10.65 12.17
C ILE A 85 5.40 -10.20 12.31
N LYS A 86 5.76 -9.42 13.33
CA LYS A 86 7.16 -9.08 13.66
C LYS A 86 8.04 -10.32 13.89
N GLY A 87 7.45 -11.43 14.32
CA GLY A 87 8.14 -12.71 14.50
C GLY A 87 8.24 -13.57 13.23
N VAL A 88 7.83 -13.07 12.08
CA VAL A 88 7.95 -13.75 10.78
C VAL A 88 9.25 -13.33 10.10
N ARG A 89 10.07 -14.30 9.71
CA ARG A 89 11.35 -14.02 9.05
C ARG A 89 11.12 -13.26 7.73
N GLY A 90 11.82 -12.17 7.54
CA GLY A 90 11.75 -11.32 6.35
C GLY A 90 10.73 -10.19 6.46
N VAL A 91 9.91 -10.13 7.51
CA VAL A 91 9.03 -9.00 7.79
C VAL A 91 9.78 -7.91 8.52
N GLU A 92 9.75 -6.70 7.97
CA GLU A 92 10.41 -5.50 8.48
C GLU A 92 9.45 -4.31 8.53
N ASP A 93 9.84 -3.23 9.21
CA ASP A 93 9.14 -1.94 9.24
C ASP A 93 7.65 -2.05 9.64
N VAL A 94 7.32 -2.93 10.59
CA VAL A 94 5.93 -3.13 11.02
C VAL A 94 5.43 -1.90 11.79
N ASN A 95 4.45 -1.22 11.22
CA ASN A 95 3.83 -0.02 11.77
C ASN A 95 2.30 -0.13 11.82
N VAL A 96 1.71 0.19 12.96
CA VAL A 96 0.25 0.29 13.10
C VAL A 96 -0.19 1.71 12.83
N PHE A 97 -1.05 1.90 11.85
CA PHE A 97 -1.65 3.20 11.54
C PHE A 97 -2.75 3.49 12.57
N ARG A 98 -2.33 4.03 13.71
CA ARG A 98 -3.23 4.31 14.83
C ARG A 98 -4.22 5.40 14.47
N SER A 99 -5.47 5.13 14.76
CA SER A 99 -6.54 6.12 14.64
C SER A 99 -6.64 7.00 15.88
N ILE A 100 -6.34 6.46 17.05
CA ILE A 100 -6.46 7.10 18.36
C ILE A 100 -5.11 7.65 18.78
N GLY A 101 -5.09 8.86 19.38
CA GLY A 101 -3.83 9.44 19.88
C GLY A 101 -3.79 10.95 19.88
N LEU A 102 -4.83 11.63 19.38
CA LEU A 102 -4.90 13.09 19.42
C LEU A 102 -5.53 13.54 20.76
N PRO A 103 -4.86 14.39 21.56
CA PRO A 103 -5.50 14.98 22.73
C PRO A 103 -6.63 15.91 22.28
N GLU A 104 -7.80 15.68 22.78
CA GLU A 104 -9.03 16.41 22.49
C GLU A 104 -9.62 16.98 23.76
N LEU A 105 -10.02 18.24 23.76
CA LEU A 105 -10.79 18.84 24.83
C LEU A 105 -12.28 18.57 24.56
N GLN A 106 -12.89 17.72 25.37
CA GLN A 106 -14.30 17.42 25.31
C GLN A 106 -15.05 18.24 26.36
N ILE A 107 -15.98 19.08 25.90
CA ILE A 107 -16.91 19.83 26.74
C ILE A 107 -18.31 19.28 26.49
N LYS A 108 -18.85 18.57 27.47
CA LYS A 108 -20.15 17.93 27.34
C LYS A 108 -21.17 18.67 28.22
N PRO A 109 -22.09 19.44 27.63
CA PRO A 109 -23.13 20.14 28.35
C PRO A 109 -24.04 19.16 29.11
N LEU A 110 -24.44 19.50 30.32
CA LEU A 110 -25.38 18.76 31.16
C LEU A 110 -26.75 19.44 31.11
N GLU A 111 -27.65 18.92 30.27
CA GLU A 111 -28.96 19.52 30.01
C GLU A 111 -29.78 19.83 31.29
N SER A 112 -29.76 18.92 32.27
CA SER A 112 -30.45 19.13 33.54
C SER A 112 -29.91 20.31 34.36
N LYS A 113 -28.60 20.51 34.33
CA LYS A 113 -27.93 21.63 34.97
C LYS A 113 -28.18 22.93 34.23
N MET A 114 -28.10 22.89 32.91
CA MET A 114 -28.41 24.06 32.08
C MET A 114 -29.85 24.56 32.30
N ALA A 115 -30.82 23.63 32.36
CA ALA A 115 -32.21 23.97 32.70
C ALA A 115 -32.35 24.56 34.11
N GLN A 116 -31.62 24.03 35.10
CA GLN A 116 -31.62 24.51 36.47
C GLN A 116 -31.11 25.98 36.59
N TYR A 117 -30.06 26.30 35.79
CA TYR A 117 -29.47 27.64 35.79
C TYR A 117 -30.06 28.57 34.75
N ALA A 118 -31.11 28.16 34.05
CA ALA A 118 -31.72 28.91 32.94
C ALA A 118 -30.70 29.37 31.88
N VAL A 119 -29.79 28.46 31.46
CA VAL A 119 -28.79 28.69 30.43
C VAL A 119 -29.27 28.12 29.11
N SER A 120 -29.20 28.92 28.05
CA SER A 120 -29.48 28.47 26.69
C SER A 120 -28.26 27.68 26.10
N MET A 121 -28.54 26.57 25.42
CA MET A 121 -27.50 25.81 24.75
C MET A 121 -26.79 26.66 23.70
N ALA A 122 -27.52 27.51 22.96
CA ALA A 122 -26.96 28.38 21.93
C ALA A 122 -25.98 29.41 22.53
N ASP A 123 -26.35 30.02 23.66
CA ASP A 123 -25.50 31.01 24.34
C ASP A 123 -24.25 30.36 24.93
N ALA A 124 -24.42 29.17 25.58
CA ALA A 124 -23.27 28.43 26.07
C ALA A 124 -22.28 28.05 24.95
N GLN A 125 -22.78 27.54 23.84
CA GLN A 125 -21.92 27.18 22.69
C GLN A 125 -21.25 28.42 22.07
N ALA A 126 -21.98 29.54 21.94
CA ALA A 126 -21.43 30.79 21.40
C ALA A 126 -20.29 31.33 22.27
N VAL A 127 -20.42 31.26 23.61
CA VAL A 127 -19.37 31.70 24.52
C VAL A 127 -18.17 30.73 24.49
N ILE A 128 -18.41 29.42 24.48
CA ILE A 128 -17.34 28.42 24.38
C ILE A 128 -16.56 28.60 23.05
N GLU A 129 -17.26 28.75 21.92
CA GLU A 129 -16.64 28.99 20.61
C GLU A 129 -15.77 30.25 20.66
N MET A 130 -16.31 31.37 21.17
CA MET A 130 -15.61 32.66 21.25
C MET A 130 -14.41 32.58 22.19
N ALA A 131 -14.58 32.00 23.38
CA ALA A 131 -13.55 31.99 24.40
C ALA A 131 -12.36 31.07 24.03
N ILE A 132 -12.64 29.90 23.49
CA ILE A 132 -11.61 28.86 23.22
C ILE A 132 -11.11 28.92 21.79
N GLY A 133 -12.00 28.80 20.81
CA GLY A 133 -11.68 28.75 19.39
C GLY A 133 -11.39 30.11 18.81
N GLY A 134 -12.10 31.09 19.25
CA GLY A 134 -12.19 32.44 18.68
C GLY A 134 -13.33 32.55 17.68
N LYS A 135 -13.99 33.68 17.70
CA LYS A 135 -15.09 34.02 16.78
C LYS A 135 -14.79 35.35 16.10
N ALA A 136 -15.03 35.41 14.79
CA ALA A 136 -14.94 36.65 14.06
C ALA A 136 -16.05 37.61 14.57
N ALA A 137 -15.63 38.73 15.18
CA ALA A 137 -16.52 39.78 15.62
C ALA A 137 -16.95 40.69 14.48
N THR A 138 -16.03 40.95 13.54
CA THR A 138 -16.23 41.74 12.32
C THR A 138 -15.16 41.37 11.29
N VAL A 139 -15.34 41.90 10.08
CA VAL A 139 -14.36 41.77 8.99
C VAL A 139 -13.77 43.14 8.72
N PHE A 140 -12.45 43.20 8.70
CA PHE A 140 -11.72 44.39 8.29
C PHE A 140 -11.37 44.29 6.80
N TYR A 141 -11.65 45.37 6.08
CA TYR A 141 -11.40 45.46 4.64
C TYR A 141 -10.20 46.37 4.37
N GLU A 142 -9.22 45.83 3.64
CA GLU A 142 -8.07 46.61 3.16
C GLU A 142 -7.96 46.43 1.63
N ASN A 143 -8.49 47.39 0.89
CA ASN A 143 -8.66 47.29 -0.56
C ASN A 143 -9.49 46.05 -0.96
N GLU A 144 -8.89 45.09 -1.70
CA GLU A 144 -9.50 43.85 -2.11
C GLU A 144 -9.32 42.70 -1.10
N ARG A 145 -8.58 42.95 -0.01
CA ARG A 145 -8.31 41.93 1.01
C ARG A 145 -9.27 42.05 2.17
N THR A 146 -9.68 40.93 2.70
CA THR A 146 -10.54 40.82 3.89
C THR A 146 -9.78 40.11 5.00
N PHE A 147 -9.87 40.65 6.23
CA PHE A 147 -9.28 40.07 7.43
C PHE A 147 -10.31 39.97 8.52
N ASP A 148 -10.45 38.74 9.08
CA ASP A 148 -11.33 38.51 10.22
C ASP A 148 -10.75 39.14 11.49
N VAL A 149 -11.51 39.98 12.17
CA VAL A 149 -11.17 40.45 13.51
C VAL A 149 -11.67 39.43 14.52
N MET A 150 -10.75 38.60 15.00
CA MET A 150 -11.08 37.48 15.89
C MET A 150 -11.09 37.91 17.36
N LEU A 151 -12.19 37.59 18.05
CA LEU A 151 -12.29 37.72 19.50
C LEU A 151 -12.05 36.35 20.15
N ARG A 152 -11.06 36.30 21.06
CA ARG A 152 -10.69 35.07 21.75
C ARG A 152 -10.05 35.39 23.11
N PHE A 153 -10.22 34.53 24.11
CA PHE A 153 -9.51 34.66 25.36
C PHE A 153 -7.99 34.47 25.16
N GLU A 154 -7.20 35.15 25.98
CA GLU A 154 -5.75 34.95 26.04
C GLU A 154 -5.40 33.51 26.36
N GLN A 155 -4.27 33.05 25.89
CA GLN A 155 -3.84 31.65 26.02
C GLN A 155 -3.80 31.17 27.46
N GLN A 156 -3.41 32.05 28.41
CA GLN A 156 -3.37 31.72 29.83
C GLN A 156 -4.71 31.35 30.45
N PHE A 157 -5.84 31.72 29.85
CA PHE A 157 -7.20 31.43 30.35
C PHE A 157 -7.87 30.26 29.63
N ARG A 158 -7.23 29.64 28.65
CA ARG A 158 -7.79 28.54 27.82
C ARG A 158 -6.85 27.35 27.63
N ASN A 159 -5.76 27.25 28.38
CA ASN A 159 -4.77 26.18 28.29
C ASN A 159 -4.90 25.10 29.36
N ASP A 160 -5.88 25.22 30.26
CA ASP A 160 -6.08 24.40 31.44
C ASP A 160 -7.56 24.12 31.62
N GLU A 161 -7.90 22.88 31.98
CA GLU A 161 -9.28 22.42 32.23
C GLU A 161 -9.99 23.25 33.30
N GLN A 162 -9.28 23.60 34.39
CA GLN A 162 -9.84 24.39 35.45
C GLN A 162 -10.20 25.80 35.01
N LYS A 163 -9.31 26.45 34.28
CA LYS A 163 -9.53 27.81 33.76
C LYS A 163 -10.63 27.87 32.71
N ILE A 164 -10.72 26.83 31.88
CA ILE A 164 -11.83 26.67 30.92
C ILE A 164 -13.15 26.48 31.70
N GLY A 165 -13.14 25.71 32.79
CA GLY A 165 -14.28 25.53 33.65
C GLY A 165 -14.77 26.83 34.33
N ASP A 166 -13.88 27.80 34.55
CA ASP A 166 -14.22 29.08 35.19
C ASP A 166 -14.77 30.13 34.16
N ILE A 167 -14.87 29.79 32.87
CA ILE A 167 -15.47 30.67 31.85
C ILE A 167 -16.94 30.91 32.27
N LEU A 168 -17.31 32.20 32.29
CA LEU A 168 -18.66 32.62 32.73
C LEU A 168 -19.63 32.57 31.53
N ILE A 169 -20.72 31.87 31.71
CA ILE A 169 -21.80 31.71 30.73
C ILE A 169 -23.02 32.54 31.21
N PRO A 170 -23.60 33.41 30.33
CA PRO A 170 -24.78 34.19 30.72
C PRO A 170 -26.01 33.32 30.86
N THR A 171 -26.83 33.61 31.87
CA THR A 171 -28.14 33.01 32.08
C THR A 171 -29.22 33.90 31.49
N MET A 172 -30.43 33.38 31.27
CA MET A 172 -31.56 34.13 30.78
C MET A 172 -32.00 35.25 31.79
N ASP A 173 -31.68 35.08 33.08
CA ASP A 173 -31.96 36.05 34.12
C ASP A 173 -30.90 37.17 34.24
N GLY A 174 -29.94 37.23 33.32
CA GLY A 174 -28.85 38.21 33.32
C GLY A 174 -27.74 37.96 34.33
N LYS A 175 -27.73 36.79 35.01
CA LYS A 175 -26.62 36.34 35.87
C LYS A 175 -25.56 35.63 35.04
N GLN A 176 -24.47 35.25 35.69
CA GLN A 176 -23.38 34.48 35.08
C GLN A 176 -23.10 33.22 35.91
N VAL A 177 -22.87 32.09 35.22
CA VAL A 177 -22.58 30.80 35.85
C VAL A 177 -21.29 30.25 35.24
N PRO A 178 -20.34 29.73 36.03
CA PRO A 178 -19.15 29.07 35.51
C PRO A 178 -19.50 27.83 34.68
N LEU A 179 -18.78 27.63 33.60
CA LEU A 179 -19.01 26.51 32.66
C LEU A 179 -18.94 25.14 33.38
N LYS A 180 -18.08 24.97 34.38
CA LYS A 180 -17.94 23.74 35.16
C LYS A 180 -19.25 23.33 35.92
N GLU A 181 -20.13 24.28 36.18
CA GLU A 181 -21.42 23.98 36.87
C GLU A 181 -22.44 23.39 35.87
N ILE A 182 -22.28 23.60 34.57
CA ILE A 182 -23.24 23.25 33.54
C ILE A 182 -22.68 22.28 32.49
N ALA A 183 -21.40 21.94 32.58
CA ALA A 183 -20.74 21.02 31.62
C ALA A 183 -19.71 20.13 32.30
N ASP A 184 -19.52 18.93 31.77
CA ASP A 184 -18.41 18.04 32.10
C ASP A 184 -17.27 18.33 31.10
N ILE A 185 -16.10 18.72 31.64
CA ILE A 185 -14.95 19.18 30.85
C ILE A 185 -13.83 18.18 31.09
N LYS A 186 -13.30 17.58 30.00
CA LYS A 186 -12.24 16.57 30.11
C LYS A 186 -11.30 16.65 28.92
N PHE A 187 -10.01 16.43 29.17
CA PHE A 187 -9.08 16.06 28.13
C PHE A 187 -9.18 14.55 27.91
N VAL A 188 -9.51 14.16 26.70
CA VAL A 188 -9.60 12.75 26.29
C VAL A 188 -8.66 12.51 25.12
N THR A 189 -8.28 11.27 24.92
CA THR A 189 -7.56 10.88 23.73
C THR A 189 -8.56 10.45 22.68
N GLY A 190 -8.78 11.29 21.69
CA GLY A 190 -9.72 11.06 20.61
C GLY A 190 -9.09 10.49 19.34
N PRO A 191 -9.90 10.13 18.34
CA PRO A 191 -9.42 9.70 17.04
C PRO A 191 -8.87 10.88 16.24
N ALA A 192 -7.60 10.77 15.81
CA ALA A 192 -6.98 11.73 14.88
C ALA A 192 -7.49 11.53 13.45
N PHE A 193 -7.59 10.26 13.04
CA PHE A 193 -8.07 9.84 11.73
C PHE A 193 -8.94 8.60 11.89
N ILE A 194 -9.98 8.48 11.06
CA ILE A 194 -10.79 7.27 10.99
C ILE A 194 -10.73 6.77 9.55
N TYR A 195 -9.91 5.75 9.33
CA TYR A 195 -9.81 5.09 8.03
C TYR A 195 -11.09 4.32 7.73
N ARG A 196 -11.59 4.47 6.50
CA ARG A 196 -12.80 3.78 6.04
C ARG A 196 -12.63 3.24 4.63
N GLU A 197 -13.16 2.05 4.42
CA GLU A 197 -13.27 1.43 3.10
C GLU A 197 -14.60 0.68 3.01
N GLY A 198 -15.34 0.87 1.92
CA GLY A 198 -16.66 0.27 1.76
C GLY A 198 -17.63 0.58 2.91
N SER A 199 -17.62 1.82 3.46
CA SER A 199 -18.38 2.26 4.62
C SER A 199 -17.99 1.62 5.97
N SER A 200 -17.06 0.69 6.00
CA SER A 200 -16.56 0.07 7.24
C SER A 200 -15.29 0.78 7.74
N ARG A 201 -15.15 0.92 9.06
CA ARG A 201 -13.92 1.42 9.67
C ARG A 201 -12.86 0.33 9.66
N TYR A 202 -11.58 0.72 9.56
CA TYR A 202 -10.48 -0.22 9.72
C TYR A 202 -9.27 0.42 10.40
N VAL A 203 -8.44 -0.44 10.99
CA VAL A 203 -7.07 -0.11 11.41
C VAL A 203 -6.12 -0.86 10.50
N GLY A 204 -5.14 -0.15 9.93
CA GLY A 204 -4.13 -0.70 9.04
C GLY A 204 -2.84 -1.04 9.78
N ILE A 205 -2.21 -2.15 9.40
CA ILE A 205 -0.88 -2.55 9.84
C ILE A 205 -0.03 -2.63 8.59
N GLY A 206 0.82 -1.65 8.40
CA GLY A 206 1.80 -1.62 7.31
C GLY A 206 3.05 -2.39 7.66
N PHE A 207 3.68 -2.99 6.67
CA PHE A 207 4.96 -3.68 6.82
C PHE A 207 5.65 -3.81 5.47
N SER A 208 6.94 -4.12 5.49
CA SER A 208 7.75 -4.43 4.32
C SER A 208 8.30 -5.86 4.41
N ILE A 209 8.75 -6.39 3.28
CA ILE A 209 9.43 -7.69 3.24
C ILE A 209 10.80 -7.48 2.62
N ARG A 210 11.85 -8.01 3.29
CA ARG A 210 13.24 -7.99 2.81
C ARG A 210 13.84 -9.39 2.87
N ASP A 211 14.72 -9.68 1.92
CA ASP A 211 15.51 -10.92 1.84
C ASP A 211 14.69 -12.22 1.82
N ARG A 212 13.41 -12.13 1.45
CA ARG A 212 12.53 -13.28 1.31
C ARG A 212 11.44 -13.04 0.26
N ASP A 213 10.94 -14.13 -0.34
CA ASP A 213 9.83 -14.11 -1.27
C ASP A 213 8.53 -13.65 -0.62
N LEU A 214 7.82 -12.78 -1.34
CA LEU A 214 6.56 -12.18 -0.88
C LEU A 214 5.49 -13.23 -0.59
N GLY A 215 5.27 -14.18 -1.50
CA GLY A 215 4.21 -15.20 -1.37
C GLY A 215 4.39 -16.07 -0.14
N SER A 216 5.57 -16.69 0.00
CA SER A 216 5.86 -17.60 1.14
C SER A 216 5.87 -16.86 2.49
N THR A 217 6.25 -15.57 2.51
CA THR A 217 6.25 -14.78 3.73
C THR A 217 4.82 -14.45 4.16
N ILE A 218 3.97 -14.06 3.22
CA ILE A 218 2.56 -13.77 3.51
C ILE A 218 1.81 -15.04 3.94
N ASP A 219 2.03 -16.17 3.28
CA ASP A 219 1.39 -17.45 3.64
C ASP A 219 1.75 -17.85 5.08
N GLU A 220 3.02 -17.70 5.48
CA GLU A 220 3.46 -17.95 6.85
C GLU A 220 2.83 -16.95 7.84
N ALA A 221 2.79 -15.68 7.47
CA ALA A 221 2.19 -14.64 8.30
C ALA A 221 0.69 -14.88 8.51
N GLN A 222 -0.04 -15.24 7.46
CA GLN A 222 -1.46 -15.59 7.52
C GLN A 222 -1.71 -16.76 8.46
N ALA A 223 -0.99 -17.86 8.28
CA ALA A 223 -1.13 -19.05 9.12
C ALA A 223 -0.81 -18.76 10.60
N LYS A 224 0.19 -17.91 10.89
CA LYS A 224 0.51 -17.52 12.27
C LYS A 224 -0.57 -16.62 12.87
N VAL A 225 -1.07 -15.64 12.11
CA VAL A 225 -2.13 -14.73 12.57
C VAL A 225 -3.42 -15.51 12.85
N GLU A 226 -3.87 -16.37 11.93
CA GLU A 226 -5.07 -17.20 12.11
C GLU A 226 -4.98 -18.12 13.35
N ARG A 227 -3.78 -18.63 13.65
CA ARG A 227 -3.58 -19.54 14.79
C ARG A 227 -3.46 -18.81 16.13
N LEU A 228 -2.84 -17.62 16.16
CA LEU A 228 -2.41 -16.98 17.40
C LEU A 228 -3.26 -15.77 17.80
N VAL A 229 -3.98 -15.18 16.85
CA VAL A 229 -4.77 -13.97 17.12
C VAL A 229 -6.26 -14.28 17.08
N HIS A 230 -6.93 -13.95 18.19
CA HIS A 230 -8.40 -14.01 18.24
C HIS A 230 -8.95 -12.63 17.92
N LEU A 231 -9.64 -12.53 16.79
CA LEU A 231 -10.26 -11.28 16.37
C LEU A 231 -11.56 -11.05 17.15
N PRO A 232 -11.90 -9.78 17.48
CA PRO A 232 -13.20 -9.44 18.06
C PRO A 232 -14.36 -9.90 17.18
N GLU A 233 -15.50 -10.24 17.77
CA GLU A 233 -16.70 -10.63 17.02
C GLU A 233 -17.11 -9.53 16.03
N GLY A 234 -17.45 -9.92 14.81
CA GLY A 234 -17.81 -8.99 13.73
C GLY A 234 -16.62 -8.29 13.06
N SER A 235 -15.38 -8.59 13.47
CA SER A 235 -14.19 -8.07 12.82
C SER A 235 -13.78 -8.95 11.63
N LYS A 236 -13.22 -8.33 10.59
CA LYS A 236 -12.72 -9.00 9.38
C LYS A 236 -11.30 -8.54 9.11
N ILE A 237 -10.43 -9.48 8.78
CA ILE A 237 -9.06 -9.19 8.34
C ILE A 237 -8.98 -9.27 6.81
N GLN A 238 -8.24 -8.35 6.22
CA GLN A 238 -7.95 -8.33 4.78
C GLN A 238 -6.48 -7.99 4.55
N TRP A 239 -5.83 -8.77 3.71
CA TRP A 239 -4.47 -8.54 3.25
C TRP A 239 -4.54 -7.78 1.93
N ALA A 240 -3.94 -6.60 1.86
CA ALA A 240 -4.05 -5.69 0.73
C ALA A 240 -2.68 -5.12 0.33
N GLY A 241 -2.68 -4.25 -0.70
CA GLY A 241 -1.47 -3.67 -1.25
C GLY A 241 -0.87 -4.53 -2.36
N GLU A 242 0.46 -4.59 -2.43
CA GLU A 242 1.20 -5.27 -3.49
C GLU A 242 0.85 -6.77 -3.59
N PHE A 243 0.63 -7.43 -2.45
CA PHE A 243 0.23 -8.84 -2.40
C PHE A 243 -1.09 -9.11 -3.13
N GLU A 244 -2.11 -8.28 -2.90
CA GLU A 244 -3.41 -8.45 -3.57
C GLU A 244 -3.29 -8.26 -5.08
N SER A 245 -2.48 -7.29 -5.49
CA SER A 245 -2.20 -7.04 -6.91
C SER A 245 -1.46 -8.20 -7.55
N GLN A 246 -0.47 -8.78 -6.86
CA GLN A 246 0.25 -9.96 -7.31
C GLN A 246 -0.68 -11.18 -7.40
N GLN A 247 -1.51 -11.43 -6.39
CA GLN A 247 -2.46 -12.54 -6.39
C GLN A 247 -3.48 -12.43 -7.54
N ARG A 248 -4.03 -11.23 -7.77
CA ARG A 248 -4.93 -10.97 -8.91
C ARG A 248 -4.26 -11.23 -10.24
N ALA A 249 -3.01 -10.77 -10.40
CA ALA A 249 -2.26 -10.97 -11.63
C ALA A 249 -1.92 -12.46 -11.85
N THR A 250 -1.50 -13.18 -10.80
CA THR A 250 -1.22 -14.62 -10.88
C THR A 250 -2.48 -15.42 -11.28
N LYS A 251 -3.63 -15.10 -10.69
CA LYS A 251 -4.92 -15.75 -11.09
C LYS A 251 -5.27 -15.46 -12.55
N ARG A 252 -5.04 -14.24 -13.03
CA ARG A 252 -5.26 -13.90 -14.45
C ARG A 252 -4.30 -14.65 -15.36
N LEU A 253 -3.02 -14.73 -15.01
CA LEU A 253 -2.02 -15.47 -15.78
C LEU A 253 -2.35 -16.96 -15.84
N ALA A 254 -2.85 -17.55 -14.75
CA ALA A 254 -3.26 -18.95 -14.72
C ALA A 254 -4.38 -19.30 -15.74
N VAL A 255 -5.17 -18.31 -16.17
CA VAL A 255 -6.17 -18.47 -17.24
C VAL A 255 -5.61 -18.08 -18.60
N VAL A 256 -4.87 -16.96 -18.67
CA VAL A 256 -4.36 -16.40 -19.93
C VAL A 256 -3.31 -17.32 -20.55
N VAL A 257 -2.37 -17.87 -19.76
CA VAL A 257 -1.28 -18.71 -20.29
C VAL A 257 -1.81 -19.95 -21.00
N PRO A 258 -2.70 -20.79 -20.42
CA PRO A 258 -3.30 -21.91 -21.14
C PRO A 258 -4.09 -21.48 -22.39
N ALA A 259 -4.84 -20.37 -22.31
CA ALA A 259 -5.60 -19.88 -23.45
C ALA A 259 -4.68 -19.47 -24.62
N VAL A 260 -3.56 -18.79 -24.34
CA VAL A 260 -2.55 -18.42 -25.34
C VAL A 260 -1.88 -19.66 -25.92
N LEU A 261 -1.53 -20.65 -25.08
CA LEU A 261 -0.94 -21.90 -25.57
C LEU A 261 -1.88 -22.65 -26.51
N LEU A 262 -3.16 -22.72 -26.16
CA LEU A 262 -4.19 -23.34 -27.03
C LEU A 262 -4.31 -22.55 -28.36
N LEU A 263 -4.30 -21.22 -28.31
CA LEU A 263 -4.33 -20.40 -29.51
C LEU A 263 -3.09 -20.64 -30.40
N ILE A 264 -1.91 -20.72 -29.82
CA ILE A 264 -0.67 -21.02 -30.54
C ILE A 264 -0.76 -22.40 -31.18
N LEU A 265 -1.21 -23.42 -30.44
CA LEU A 265 -1.42 -24.77 -30.98
C LEU A 265 -2.43 -24.78 -32.14
N PHE A 266 -3.52 -24.02 -32.01
CA PHE A 266 -4.51 -23.87 -33.06
C PHE A 266 -3.92 -23.21 -34.32
N LEU A 267 -3.15 -22.14 -34.17
CA LEU A 267 -2.47 -21.46 -35.28
C LEU A 267 -1.44 -22.37 -35.95
N LEU A 268 -0.67 -23.14 -35.17
CA LEU A 268 0.26 -24.14 -35.70
C LEU A 268 -0.49 -25.22 -36.49
N TYR A 269 -1.63 -25.71 -35.99
CA TYR A 269 -2.47 -26.66 -36.69
C TYR A 269 -2.99 -26.11 -38.01
N MET A 270 -3.48 -24.87 -38.04
CA MET A 270 -3.90 -24.21 -39.28
C MET A 270 -2.76 -24.07 -40.28
N ASN A 271 -1.53 -23.84 -39.83
CA ASN A 271 -0.37 -23.71 -40.68
C ASN A 271 0.12 -25.06 -41.29
N PHE A 272 0.16 -26.10 -40.47
CA PHE A 272 0.69 -27.40 -40.87
C PHE A 272 -0.35 -28.37 -41.47
N GLY A 273 -1.61 -28.19 -41.14
CA GLY A 273 -2.73 -29.01 -41.61
C GLY A 273 -2.76 -30.44 -41.07
N THR A 274 -1.78 -30.83 -40.22
CA THR A 274 -1.72 -32.17 -39.61
C THR A 274 -1.41 -32.07 -38.13
N VAL A 275 -2.09 -32.92 -37.34
CA VAL A 275 -1.88 -32.98 -35.88
C VAL A 275 -0.45 -33.42 -35.55
N LYS A 276 0.10 -34.34 -36.33
CA LYS A 276 1.45 -34.87 -36.13
C LYS A 276 2.51 -33.77 -36.23
N ASP A 277 2.48 -32.96 -37.30
CA ASP A 277 3.45 -31.89 -37.48
C ASP A 277 3.26 -30.75 -36.43
N THR A 278 2.01 -30.52 -36.04
CA THR A 278 1.70 -29.58 -34.95
C THR A 278 2.29 -30.02 -33.62
N LEU A 279 2.19 -31.32 -33.28
CA LEU A 279 2.78 -31.84 -32.03
C LEU A 279 4.31 -31.81 -32.07
N ILE A 280 4.93 -32.05 -33.22
CA ILE A 280 6.38 -31.92 -33.38
C ILE A 280 6.80 -30.45 -33.17
N ALA A 281 6.07 -29.50 -33.76
CA ALA A 281 6.29 -28.08 -33.52
C ALA A 281 6.12 -27.69 -32.03
N ALA A 282 5.07 -28.17 -31.41
CA ALA A 282 4.79 -27.91 -29.99
C ALA A 282 5.86 -28.49 -29.06
N SER A 283 6.51 -29.60 -29.45
CA SER A 283 7.60 -30.20 -28.65
C SER A 283 8.84 -29.31 -28.53
N THR A 284 8.97 -28.25 -29.31
CA THR A 284 10.06 -27.26 -29.18
C THR A 284 9.80 -26.28 -28.02
N MET A 285 8.56 -26.08 -27.59
CA MET A 285 8.21 -25.14 -26.52
C MET A 285 8.84 -25.51 -25.15
N PRO A 286 8.84 -26.79 -24.70
CA PRO A 286 9.51 -27.17 -23.47
C PRO A 286 10.99 -26.81 -23.42
N TYR A 287 11.69 -26.88 -24.55
CA TYR A 287 13.12 -26.48 -24.59
C TYR A 287 13.30 -24.97 -24.35
N ALA A 288 12.40 -24.15 -24.88
CA ALA A 288 12.40 -22.72 -24.64
C ALA A 288 12.12 -22.41 -23.14
N PHE A 289 11.22 -23.19 -22.52
CA PHE A 289 10.92 -23.09 -21.09
C PHE A 289 12.18 -23.34 -20.24
N ILE A 290 12.90 -24.41 -20.54
CA ILE A 290 14.14 -24.74 -19.83
C ILE A 290 15.15 -23.61 -19.96
N GLY A 291 15.36 -23.09 -21.19
CA GLY A 291 16.25 -21.95 -21.43
C GLY A 291 15.86 -20.71 -20.64
N GLY A 292 14.57 -20.38 -20.60
CA GLY A 292 14.05 -19.24 -19.85
C GLY A 292 14.25 -19.41 -18.34
N PHE A 293 14.02 -20.59 -17.76
CA PHE A 293 14.26 -20.85 -16.32
C PHE A 293 15.75 -20.79 -15.97
N ILE A 294 16.62 -21.36 -16.81
CA ILE A 294 18.08 -21.27 -16.59
C ILE A 294 18.52 -19.80 -16.61
N SER A 295 18.01 -19.00 -17.54
CA SER A 295 18.32 -17.56 -17.63
C SER A 295 17.90 -16.82 -16.36
N LEU A 296 16.68 -17.03 -15.84
CA LEU A 296 16.23 -16.44 -14.58
C LEU A 296 17.08 -16.87 -13.40
N TRP A 297 17.44 -18.16 -13.34
CA TRP A 297 18.28 -18.70 -12.27
C TRP A 297 19.68 -18.09 -12.26
N VAL A 298 20.33 -17.99 -13.43
CA VAL A 298 21.64 -17.36 -13.57
C VAL A 298 21.61 -15.88 -13.23
N ALA A 299 20.52 -15.17 -13.58
CA ALA A 299 20.32 -13.76 -13.27
C ALA A 299 19.94 -13.51 -11.79
N GLY A 300 19.62 -14.56 -11.01
CA GLY A 300 19.15 -14.42 -9.63
C GLY A 300 17.78 -13.76 -9.49
N ILE A 301 16.97 -13.75 -10.58
CA ILE A 301 15.67 -13.09 -10.60
C ILE A 301 14.57 -14.11 -10.25
N PRO A 302 13.74 -13.86 -9.23
CA PRO A 302 12.63 -14.75 -8.89
C PRO A 302 11.57 -14.77 -10.00
N PHE A 303 10.87 -15.91 -10.13
CA PHE A 303 9.78 -16.04 -11.08
C PHE A 303 8.60 -15.18 -10.65
N GLY A 304 8.39 -14.07 -11.36
CA GLY A 304 7.32 -13.10 -11.10
C GLY A 304 6.38 -12.93 -12.30
N ILE A 305 5.45 -11.98 -12.20
CA ILE A 305 4.48 -11.65 -13.26
C ILE A 305 5.19 -11.26 -14.56
N SER A 306 6.24 -10.45 -14.47
CA SER A 306 7.04 -10.02 -15.63
C SER A 306 7.68 -11.20 -16.34
N ALA A 307 8.22 -12.17 -15.59
CA ALA A 307 8.76 -13.40 -16.15
C ALA A 307 7.66 -14.22 -16.86
N GLY A 308 6.46 -14.32 -16.27
CA GLY A 308 5.31 -15.01 -16.88
C GLY A 308 4.92 -14.40 -18.23
N ILE A 309 4.89 -13.07 -18.33
CA ILE A 309 4.66 -12.37 -19.62
C ILE A 309 5.81 -12.64 -20.59
N GLY A 310 7.06 -12.63 -20.11
CA GLY A 310 8.24 -12.98 -20.92
C GLY A 310 8.14 -14.38 -21.53
N PHE A 311 7.65 -15.37 -20.79
CA PHE A 311 7.42 -16.72 -21.32
C PHE A 311 6.34 -16.77 -22.40
N ILE A 312 5.27 -15.99 -22.28
CA ILE A 312 4.24 -15.91 -23.33
C ILE A 312 4.86 -15.39 -24.65
N ILE A 313 5.68 -14.33 -24.58
CA ILE A 313 6.38 -13.77 -25.73
C ILE A 313 7.36 -14.80 -26.32
N LEU A 314 8.11 -15.49 -25.45
CA LEU A 314 9.06 -16.52 -25.86
C LEU A 314 8.38 -17.64 -26.63
N PHE A 315 7.21 -18.13 -26.22
CA PHE A 315 6.45 -19.12 -26.95
C PHE A 315 6.03 -18.64 -28.34
N GLY A 316 5.60 -17.39 -28.45
CA GLY A 316 5.28 -16.78 -29.73
C GLY A 316 6.48 -16.76 -30.69
N ILE A 317 7.63 -16.29 -30.19
CA ILE A 317 8.88 -16.20 -30.99
C ILE A 317 9.36 -17.59 -31.42
N VAL A 318 9.36 -18.57 -30.50
CA VAL A 318 9.78 -19.94 -30.83
C VAL A 318 8.87 -20.55 -31.90
N SER A 319 7.55 -20.34 -31.79
CA SER A 319 6.58 -20.85 -32.77
C SER A 319 6.79 -20.26 -34.16
N ILE A 320 7.00 -18.94 -34.24
CA ILE A 320 7.28 -18.26 -35.51
C ILE A 320 8.59 -18.77 -36.11
N ASN A 321 9.64 -18.90 -35.33
CA ASN A 321 10.93 -19.41 -35.80
C ASN A 321 10.82 -20.84 -36.31
N TYR A 322 10.05 -21.71 -35.66
CA TYR A 322 9.81 -23.07 -36.10
C TYR A 322 9.05 -23.11 -37.44
N ILE A 323 7.99 -22.31 -37.62
CA ILE A 323 7.24 -22.20 -38.88
C ILE A 323 8.17 -21.78 -40.02
N LEU A 324 8.95 -20.76 -39.78
CA LEU A 324 9.88 -20.24 -40.81
C LEU A 324 11.00 -21.22 -41.17
N LEU A 325 11.53 -21.97 -40.17
CA LEU A 325 12.53 -23.01 -40.41
C LEU A 325 11.95 -24.14 -41.25
N THR A 326 10.75 -24.62 -40.90
CA THR A 326 10.10 -25.70 -41.64
C THR A 326 9.67 -25.29 -43.04
N ALA A 327 9.23 -24.05 -43.25
CA ALA A 327 8.93 -23.50 -44.55
C ALA A 327 10.17 -23.44 -45.46
N LEU A 328 11.30 -22.94 -44.93
CA LEU A 328 12.57 -22.90 -45.62
C LEU A 328 13.08 -24.31 -45.97
N MET A 329 13.01 -25.23 -45.03
CA MET A 329 13.41 -26.63 -45.20
C MET A 329 12.59 -27.32 -46.30
N LYS A 330 11.26 -27.11 -46.35
CA LYS A 330 10.39 -27.63 -47.42
C LYS A 330 10.76 -27.06 -48.78
N SER A 331 11.06 -25.75 -48.87
CA SER A 331 11.51 -25.10 -50.14
C SER A 331 12.85 -25.67 -50.65
N LEU A 332 13.83 -25.82 -49.76
CA LEU A 332 15.15 -26.38 -50.11
C LEU A 332 15.07 -27.86 -50.51
N LEU A 333 14.19 -28.63 -49.84
CA LEU A 333 13.96 -30.03 -50.17
C LEU A 333 13.35 -30.20 -51.57
N GLN A 334 12.45 -29.30 -51.98
CA GLN A 334 11.91 -29.30 -53.35
C GLN A 334 13.00 -29.01 -54.42
N GLN A 335 14.01 -28.20 -54.08
CA GLN A 335 15.09 -27.85 -55.01
C GLN A 335 16.18 -28.93 -55.10
N SER A 336 16.64 -29.46 -53.96
CA SER A 336 17.80 -30.35 -53.87
C SER A 336 17.47 -31.85 -53.84
N ARG A 337 16.23 -32.23 -53.48
CA ARG A 337 15.79 -33.62 -53.21
C ARG A 337 16.62 -34.38 -52.17
N ASN A 338 17.53 -33.69 -51.47
CA ASN A 338 18.40 -34.25 -50.44
C ASN A 338 18.01 -33.68 -49.08
N ILE A 339 17.50 -34.56 -48.18
CA ILE A 339 17.02 -34.14 -46.88
C ILE A 339 18.16 -33.59 -45.99
N GLY A 340 19.32 -34.24 -45.97
CA GLY A 340 20.49 -33.79 -45.19
C GLY A 340 20.93 -32.38 -45.56
N PHE A 341 21.08 -32.14 -46.87
CA PHE A 341 21.45 -30.81 -47.37
C PHE A 341 20.39 -29.75 -47.02
N ALA A 342 19.09 -30.07 -47.18
CA ALA A 342 18.02 -29.14 -46.87
C ALA A 342 17.98 -28.76 -45.37
N ILE A 343 18.27 -29.69 -44.47
CA ILE A 343 18.34 -29.45 -43.03
C ILE A 343 19.54 -28.55 -42.72
N ASP A 344 20.75 -28.92 -43.14
CA ASP A 344 21.97 -28.18 -42.81
C ASP A 344 21.93 -26.73 -43.34
N GLU A 345 21.45 -26.55 -44.55
CA GLU A 345 21.37 -25.21 -45.13
C GLU A 345 20.24 -24.37 -44.51
N ALA A 346 19.09 -24.95 -44.20
CA ALA A 346 18.01 -24.28 -43.49
C ALA A 346 18.45 -23.80 -42.12
N VAL A 347 19.13 -24.67 -41.37
CA VAL A 347 19.65 -24.33 -40.03
C VAL A 347 20.71 -23.22 -40.15
N ARG A 348 21.63 -23.34 -41.09
CA ARG A 348 22.72 -22.35 -41.31
C ARG A 348 22.18 -20.95 -41.59
N ILE A 349 21.18 -20.84 -42.48
CA ILE A 349 20.56 -19.56 -42.85
C ILE A 349 19.80 -18.98 -41.64
N ARG A 350 19.01 -19.83 -40.93
CA ARG A 350 18.17 -19.36 -39.84
C ARG A 350 18.95 -19.06 -38.54
N LEU A 351 20.00 -19.83 -38.24
CA LEU A 351 20.81 -19.60 -37.04
C LEU A 351 21.37 -18.17 -37.03
N ARG A 352 21.86 -17.70 -38.21
CA ARG A 352 22.37 -16.34 -38.34
C ARG A 352 21.28 -15.30 -38.07
N ALA A 353 20.06 -15.50 -38.60
CA ALA A 353 18.95 -14.57 -38.37
C ALA A 353 18.49 -14.56 -36.93
N VAL A 354 18.42 -15.72 -36.28
CA VAL A 354 18.00 -15.83 -34.85
C VAL A 354 19.02 -15.16 -33.95
N LEU A 355 20.34 -15.39 -34.16
CA LEU A 355 21.41 -14.76 -33.38
C LEU A 355 21.50 -13.23 -33.57
N MET A 356 20.97 -12.68 -34.68
CA MET A 356 20.92 -11.23 -34.87
C MET A 356 19.73 -10.56 -34.20
N ILE A 357 18.68 -11.32 -33.90
CA ILE A 357 17.44 -10.80 -33.27
C ILE A 357 17.50 -10.93 -31.75
N SER A 358 18.34 -11.83 -31.23
CA SER A 358 18.55 -12.04 -29.78
C SER A 358 19.51 -11.01 -29.19
#